data_8627773b6715c908229290a103fc31eb
#
_entry.id   8627773b6715c908229290a103fc31eb
#
_cell.length_a   1.000
_cell.length_b   1.000
_cell.length_c   1.000
_cell.angle_alpha   90.00
_cell.angle_beta   90.00
_cell.angle_gamma   90.00
#
_symmetry.space_group_name_H-M   'P 1'
#
loop_
_entity.id
_entity.type
_entity.pdbx_description
1 polymer ?
#
loop_
_entity_poly.entity_id
_entity_poly.type
_entity_poly.pdbx_seq_one_letter_code
_entity_poly.pdbx_strand_id
1 'polypeptide(L)'
;MAKKGRAEMAPANNLASNGVYVLMDEITMESCRECIKWIMNHNLGDNRLPQLTLIINSPGGDVHAAFALIDTMKASTIPIKTV
;
A
#
# COMPACT_ATOMS: atom_id res chain seq x y z
N MET A 1 17.91 4.28 16.47
CA MET A 1 17.82 4.33 16.41
C MET A 1 17.71 3.99 16.57
N ALA A 2 17.68 3.80 16.60
CA ALA A 2 17.55 3.65 16.53
C ALA A 2 17.28 3.25 16.63
N LYS A 3 17.00 3.16 16.61
CA LYS A 3 16.68 2.99 16.44
C LYS A 3 16.50 2.50 16.50
N LYS A 4 16.42 2.41 16.52
CA LYS A 4 16.17 2.14 16.35
C LYS A 4 16.04 1.54 16.35
N GLY A 5 16.11 1.43 16.49
CA GLY A 5 16.01 1.20 16.24
C GLY A 5 15.80 0.56 16.13
N ARG A 6 15.47 0.51 16.05
CA ARG A 6 15.38 0.17 15.66
C ARG A 6 15.11 -0.19 15.39
N ALA A 7 15.08 -0.10 15.34
CA ALA A 7 15.01 -0.23 14.75
C ALA A 7 14.60 -0.33 14.30
N GLU A 8 14.45 0.22 14.26
CA GLU A 8 14.59 0.28 13.59
C GLU A 8 14.07 -0.35 12.99
N MET A 9 13.74 -0.54 12.85
CA MET A 9 13.43 -1.45 12.01
C MET A 9 14.03 -1.49 10.70
N ALA A 10 14.68 -2.38 10.23
CA ALA A 10 15.36 -2.25 8.97
C ALA A 10 14.36 -2.07 7.83
N PRO A 11 14.46 -0.99 7.06
CA PRO A 11 13.49 -0.75 6.00
C PRO A 11 13.43 -1.86 4.95
N ALA A 12 14.54 -2.56 4.73
CA ALA A 12 14.61 -3.64 3.75
C ALA A 12 13.67 -4.79 4.10
N ASN A 13 13.29 -4.91 5.38
CA ASN A 13 12.38 -5.94 5.85
C ASN A 13 10.93 -5.43 5.95
N ASN A 14 10.68 -4.23 5.48
CA ASN A 14 9.37 -3.63 5.51
C ASN A 14 8.47 -4.33 4.49
N LEU A 15 7.25 -4.68 4.91
CA LEU A 15 6.29 -5.33 4.01
C LEU A 15 6.00 -4.47 2.79
N ALA A 16 5.81 -3.17 3.00
CA ALA A 16 5.45 -2.27 1.91
C ALA A 16 6.51 -2.25 0.81
N SER A 17 7.79 -2.23 1.18
CA SER A 17 8.86 -2.23 0.20
C SER A 17 8.96 -3.56 -0.56
N ASN A 18 8.41 -4.62 0.00
CA ASN A 18 8.38 -5.94 -0.61
C ASN A 18 7.07 -6.23 -1.33
N GLY A 19 6.23 -5.22 -1.51
CA GLY A 19 5.01 -5.36 -2.30
C GLY A 19 3.80 -5.85 -1.52
N VAL A 20 3.82 -5.74 -0.19
CA VAL A 20 2.70 -6.13 0.65
C VAL A 20 2.25 -4.93 1.47
N TYR A 21 1.00 -4.55 1.33
CA TYR A 21 0.42 -3.45 2.09
C TYR A 21 -0.76 -3.95 2.91
N VAL A 22 -0.83 -3.54 4.15
CA VAL A 22 -1.91 -3.95 5.06
C VAL A 22 -2.79 -2.74 5.34
N LEU A 23 -4.03 -2.79 4.83
CA LEU A 23 -5.01 -1.73 5.04
C LEU A 23 -6.04 -2.25 6.04
N MET A 24 -5.77 -1.99 7.32
CA MET A 24 -6.63 -2.44 8.40
C MET A 24 -7.31 -1.28 9.13
N ASP A 25 -7.23 -0.11 8.54
CA ASP A 25 -7.81 1.10 9.12
C ASP A 25 -9.16 1.39 8.50
N GLU A 26 -9.84 2.36 9.09
CA GLU A 26 -11.03 2.93 8.48
C GLU A 26 -10.66 3.52 7.12
N ILE A 27 -11.58 3.45 6.17
CA ILE A 27 -11.38 4.02 4.83
C ILE A 27 -11.57 5.53 4.93
N THR A 28 -10.48 6.26 4.86
CA THR A 28 -10.46 7.72 4.92
C THR A 28 -9.64 8.23 3.74
N MET A 29 -9.73 9.53 3.50
CA MET A 29 -8.86 10.15 2.48
C MET A 29 -7.39 9.90 2.80
N GLU A 30 -7.04 9.95 4.08
CA GLU A 30 -5.65 9.76 4.48
C GLU A 30 -5.19 8.31 4.29
N SER A 31 -5.98 7.33 4.76
CA SER A 31 -5.58 5.93 4.65
C SER A 31 -5.49 5.49 3.19
N CYS A 32 -6.41 5.98 2.36
CA CYS A 32 -6.37 5.67 0.93
C CYS A 32 -5.23 6.37 0.23
N ARG A 33 -4.93 7.61 0.61
CA ARG A 33 -3.81 8.34 0.02
C ARG A 33 -2.50 7.59 0.22
N GLU A 34 -2.25 7.08 1.42
CA GLU A 34 -1.03 6.34 1.69
C GLU A 34 -0.96 5.06 0.88
N CYS A 35 -2.06 4.36 0.75
CA CYS A 35 -2.12 3.15 -0.07
C CYS A 35 -1.91 3.45 -1.55
N ILE A 36 -2.53 4.52 -2.05
CA ILE A 36 -2.35 4.96 -3.43
C ILE A 36 -0.89 5.30 -3.72
N LYS A 37 -0.25 6.02 -2.80
CA LYS A 37 1.17 6.37 -2.96
C LYS A 37 2.03 5.11 -3.02
N TRP A 38 1.73 4.12 -2.21
CA TRP A 38 2.44 2.85 -2.24
C TRP A 38 2.32 2.17 -3.61
N ILE A 39 1.11 2.11 -4.17
CA ILE A 39 0.90 1.53 -5.50
C ILE A 39 1.69 2.29 -6.55
N MET A 40 1.58 3.62 -6.54
CA MET A 40 2.24 4.46 -7.54
C MET A 40 3.75 4.37 -7.43
N ASN A 41 4.28 4.34 -6.21
CA ASN A 41 5.72 4.22 -6.01
C ASN A 41 6.28 2.93 -6.61
N HIS A 42 5.54 1.82 -6.48
CA HIS A 42 5.98 0.57 -7.11
C HIS A 42 5.84 0.61 -8.62
N ASN A 43 4.81 1.27 -9.13
CA ASN A 43 4.62 1.39 -10.57
C ASN A 43 5.69 2.25 -11.24
N LEU A 44 6.19 3.27 -10.54
CA LEU A 44 7.15 4.23 -11.09
C LEU A 44 8.59 3.91 -10.73
N GLY A 45 8.81 2.98 -9.82
CA GLY A 45 10.13 2.64 -9.35
C GLY A 45 10.90 1.77 -10.34
N ASP A 46 12.22 1.70 -10.13
CA ASP A 46 13.11 0.92 -10.98
C ASP A 46 13.01 -0.57 -10.69
N ASN A 47 12.63 -0.90 -9.48
CA ASN A 47 12.65 -2.29 -9.00
C ASN A 47 11.24 -2.88 -9.11
N ARG A 48 10.89 -3.29 -10.31
CA ARG A 48 9.54 -3.73 -10.60
C ARG A 48 9.26 -5.12 -10.05
N LEU A 49 8.26 -5.22 -9.22
CA LEU A 49 7.79 -6.50 -8.68
C LEU A 49 6.78 -7.15 -9.64
N PRO A 50 6.69 -8.48 -9.65
CA PRO A 50 5.73 -9.17 -10.52
C PRO A 50 4.29 -9.03 -10.05
N GLN A 51 4.09 -8.73 -8.76
CA GLN A 51 2.75 -8.63 -8.18
C GLN A 51 2.81 -7.82 -6.89
N LEU A 52 1.76 -7.07 -6.62
CA LEU A 52 1.55 -6.43 -5.32
C LEU A 52 0.44 -7.17 -4.59
N THR A 53 0.53 -7.22 -3.27
CA THR A 53 -0.49 -7.84 -2.43
C THR A 53 -1.06 -6.79 -1.49
N LEU A 54 -2.37 -6.61 -1.54
CA LEU A 54 -3.08 -5.67 -0.68
C LEU A 54 -4.00 -6.45 0.25
N ILE A 55 -3.66 -6.47 1.52
CA ILE A 55 -4.45 -7.13 2.54
C ILE A 55 -5.42 -6.10 3.11
N ILE A 56 -6.73 -6.38 2.98
CA ILE A 56 -7.76 -5.44 3.39
C ILE A 56 -8.59 -6.03 4.52
N ASN A 57 -8.66 -5.31 5.61
CA ASN A 57 -9.54 -5.67 6.73
C ASN A 57 -9.99 -4.36 7.38
N SER A 58 -11.03 -3.75 6.79
CA SER A 58 -11.48 -2.42 7.17
C SER A 58 -12.95 -2.46 7.55
N PRO A 59 -13.37 -1.66 8.54
CA PRO A 59 -14.79 -1.54 8.87
C PRO A 59 -15.57 -0.72 7.84
N GLY A 60 -14.88 -0.13 6.84
CA GLY A 60 -15.51 0.71 5.85
C GLY A 60 -15.18 2.17 6.05
N GLY A 61 -15.98 3.07 5.47
CA GLY A 61 -15.77 4.50 5.63
C GLY A 61 -16.15 5.31 4.39
N ASP A 62 -15.25 6.16 3.95
CA ASP A 62 -15.49 7.13 2.88
C ASP A 62 -15.52 6.46 1.52
N VAL A 63 -16.67 6.48 0.87
CA VAL A 63 -16.88 5.86 -0.44
C VAL A 63 -16.05 6.55 -1.53
N HIS A 64 -15.93 7.86 -1.47
CA HIS A 64 -15.16 8.61 -2.47
C HIS A 64 -13.68 8.26 -2.39
N ALA A 65 -13.16 8.15 -1.18
CA ALA A 65 -11.77 7.73 -0.98
C ALA A 65 -11.56 6.30 -1.49
N ALA A 66 -12.52 5.41 -1.24
CA ALA A 66 -12.44 4.04 -1.72
C ALA A 66 -12.42 3.97 -3.24
N PHE A 67 -13.24 4.79 -3.92
CA PHE A 67 -13.24 4.82 -5.37
C PHE A 67 -11.90 5.29 -5.95
N ALA A 68 -11.28 6.29 -5.32
CA ALA A 68 -9.97 6.75 -5.76
C ALA A 68 -8.93 5.64 -5.66
N LEU A 69 -8.97 4.86 -4.60
CA LEU A 69 -8.07 3.72 -4.45
C LEU A 69 -8.35 2.64 -5.49
N ILE A 70 -9.63 2.32 -5.72
CA ILE A 70 -10.01 1.33 -6.72
C ILE A 70 -9.55 1.75 -8.11
N ASP A 71 -9.72 3.02 -8.46
CA ASP A 71 -9.29 3.53 -9.76
C ASP A 71 -7.78 3.40 -9.92
N THR A 72 -7.03 3.69 -8.87
CA THR A 72 -5.58 3.53 -8.88
C THR A 72 -5.20 2.07 -9.07
N MET A 73 -5.90 1.16 -8.40
CA MET A 73 -5.64 -0.27 -8.53
C MET A 73 -5.89 -0.73 -9.97
N LYS A 74 -6.96 -0.24 -10.60
CA LYS A 74 -7.26 -0.57 -11.99
C LYS A 74 -6.22 -0.02 -12.96
N ALA A 75 -5.66 1.13 -12.65
CA ALA A 75 -4.65 1.77 -13.50
C ALA A 75 -3.24 1.19 -13.29
N SER A 76 -3.05 0.42 -12.24
CA SER A 76 -1.73 -0.15 -11.93
C SER A 76 -1.24 -1.06 -13.06
N THR A 77 0.03 -0.88 -13.46
CA THR A 77 0.66 -1.75 -14.44
C THR A 77 1.21 -3.03 -13.81
N ILE A 78 1.23 -3.08 -12.48
CA ILE A 78 1.62 -4.28 -11.74
C ILE A 78 0.31 -4.93 -11.24
N PRO A 79 0.10 -6.23 -11.48
CA PRO A 79 -1.10 -6.90 -10.96
C PRO A 79 -1.20 -6.79 -9.45
N ILE A 80 -2.40 -6.55 -8.95
CA ILE A 80 -2.64 -6.40 -7.52
C ILE A 80 -3.58 -7.50 -7.06
N LYS A 81 -3.09 -8.31 -6.12
CA LYS A 81 -3.89 -9.34 -5.46
C LYS A 81 -4.44 -8.77 -4.17
N THR A 82 -5.74 -8.90 -3.95
CA THR A 82 -6.37 -8.52 -2.68
C THR A 82 -6.63 -9.76 -1.84
N VAL A 83 -6.48 -9.58 -0.55
CA VAL A 83 -6.69 -10.69 0.40
C VAL A 83 -7.66 -10.26 1.50
#